data_206de9f3ade911a44ea62e1883c30981
#
_entry.id   206de9f3ade911a44ea62e1883c30981
#
_cell.length_a   1.000
_cell.length_b   1.000
_cell.length_c   1.000
_cell.angle_alpha   90.00
_cell.angle_beta   90.00
_cell.angle_gamma   90.00
#
_symmetry.space_group_name_H-M   'P 1'
#
loop_
_entity.id
_entity.type
_entity.pdbx_description
1 polymer ?
#
loop_
_entity_poly.entity_id
_entity_poly.type
_entity_poly.pdbx_seq_one_letter_code
_entity_poly.pdbx_strand_id
1 'polypeptide(L)'
;MYFEKIEEFGNLEMSYISDISGGYISRNKHILTNLELNRFTQFILEKCVHGTPIFKLGNGGNRILVISGIHGNELSPQIANVKLLNNMLEKKMNNTVYFIPFASPKSTMNNERAFNSMDLNRSAHINDSISNLIIQATDELGINFVGDFHSTAYNSNPGRECVFSSKSPSPESYLIANYVARDVGCEVISFDCAGSTYKGAVEDVCNLNHIPAITCEVLSPFASVGEGSIERSYLQLTSFLSYFGL
;
A
#
# COMPACT_ATOMS: atom_id res chain seq x y z
N MET A 1 -3.07 14.13 14.57
CA MET A 1 -1.77 14.27 13.89
C MET A 1 -1.93 15.31 12.81
N TYR A 2 -1.07 16.35 12.72
CA TYR A 2 -1.22 17.36 11.66
C TYR A 2 -0.34 16.94 10.48
N PHE A 3 -0.95 16.58 9.35
CA PHE A 3 -0.23 16.39 8.10
C PHE A 3 0.09 17.75 7.48
N GLU A 4 0.97 18.50 8.11
CA GLU A 4 1.53 19.68 7.46
C GLU A 4 2.40 19.22 6.28
N LYS A 5 2.19 19.86 5.13
CA LYS A 5 3.03 19.67 3.97
C LYS A 5 4.47 20.02 4.35
N ILE A 6 5.34 19.01 4.33
CA ILE A 6 6.74 19.18 4.75
C ILE A 6 7.61 19.48 3.54
N GLU A 7 7.41 18.84 2.41
CA GLU A 7 8.23 18.98 1.21
C GLU A 7 7.47 18.72 -0.09
N GLU A 8 8.04 19.19 -1.21
CA GLU A 8 7.51 19.00 -2.56
C GLU A 8 8.56 18.42 -3.50
N PHE A 9 8.11 17.61 -4.45
CA PHE A 9 8.86 17.21 -5.62
C PHE A 9 7.97 17.43 -6.86
N GLY A 10 8.19 18.55 -7.55
CA GLY A 10 7.28 18.98 -8.62
C GLY A 10 5.88 19.25 -8.08
N ASN A 11 4.88 18.51 -8.58
CA ASN A 11 3.48 18.57 -8.12
C ASN A 11 3.13 17.56 -7.02
N LEU A 12 4.11 16.79 -6.55
CA LEU A 12 3.97 15.84 -5.45
C LEU A 12 4.15 16.55 -4.13
N GLU A 13 3.21 16.40 -3.23
CA GLU A 13 3.29 16.84 -1.83
C GLU A 13 3.67 15.65 -0.95
N MET A 14 4.44 15.86 0.12
CA MET A 14 4.88 14.82 1.02
C MET A 14 4.72 15.23 2.49
N SER A 15 4.28 14.28 3.31
CA SER A 15 4.21 14.35 4.76
C SER A 15 4.67 13.02 5.39
N TYR A 16 4.71 12.92 6.71
CA TYR A 16 5.04 11.68 7.42
C TYR A 16 3.86 11.13 8.21
N ILE A 17 3.64 9.81 8.10
CA ILE A 17 2.72 9.04 8.96
C ILE A 17 3.39 8.74 10.31
N SER A 18 4.67 8.37 10.27
CA SER A 18 5.45 7.93 11.43
C SER A 18 6.90 8.33 11.25
N ASP A 19 7.55 8.78 12.31
CA ASP A 19 8.98 9.07 12.38
C ASP A 19 9.82 7.92 12.97
N ILE A 20 9.18 6.94 13.60
CA ILE A 20 9.88 5.80 14.24
C ILE A 20 10.18 4.63 13.30
N SER A 21 9.55 4.60 12.13
CA SER A 21 9.61 3.50 11.15
C SER A 21 10.75 3.62 10.16
N GLY A 22 11.52 4.69 10.21
CA GLY A 22 12.54 5.04 9.24
C GLY A 22 13.64 3.99 9.05
N GLY A 23 14.10 3.85 7.81
CA GLY A 23 15.14 2.90 7.44
C GLY A 23 15.80 3.21 6.10
N TYR A 24 17.06 2.80 5.98
CA TYR A 24 17.85 2.92 4.74
C TYR A 24 17.47 1.82 3.75
N ILE A 25 16.36 1.99 3.03
CA ILE A 25 15.87 1.02 2.03
C ILE A 25 16.94 0.69 0.99
N SER A 26 17.86 1.63 0.71
CA SER A 26 19.03 1.41 -0.14
C SER A 26 19.95 0.27 0.30
N ARG A 27 19.81 -0.26 1.51
CA ARG A 27 20.52 -1.48 1.97
C ARG A 27 19.86 -2.76 1.48
N ASN A 28 18.60 -2.72 1.07
CA ASN A 28 17.92 -3.86 0.48
C ASN A 28 18.30 -3.99 -1.00
N LYS A 29 19.18 -4.94 -1.31
CA LYS A 29 19.70 -5.15 -2.67
C LYS A 29 18.58 -5.51 -3.66
N HIS A 30 17.57 -6.27 -3.25
CA HIS A 30 16.46 -6.64 -4.11
C HIS A 30 15.61 -5.44 -4.52
N ILE A 31 15.43 -4.47 -3.63
CA ILE A 31 14.79 -3.20 -3.99
C ILE A 31 15.65 -2.45 -4.99
N LEU A 32 16.95 -2.21 -4.68
CA LEU A 32 17.82 -1.39 -5.53
C LEU A 32 18.01 -1.96 -6.93
N THR A 33 18.11 -3.29 -7.07
CA THR A 33 18.30 -3.92 -8.39
C THR A 33 17.07 -3.82 -9.28
N ASN A 34 15.89 -3.60 -8.70
CA ASN A 34 14.61 -3.59 -9.43
C ASN A 34 13.95 -2.18 -9.49
N LEU A 35 14.53 -1.17 -8.86
CA LEU A 35 14.13 0.22 -9.01
C LEU A 35 14.96 0.92 -10.08
N GLU A 36 14.29 1.70 -10.92
CA GLU A 36 14.98 2.67 -11.75
C GLU A 36 15.50 3.81 -10.86
N LEU A 37 16.82 3.95 -10.75
CA LEU A 37 17.47 4.97 -9.93
C LEU A 37 17.51 6.30 -10.67
N ASN A 38 16.45 7.07 -10.59
CA ASN A 38 16.35 8.44 -11.06
C ASN A 38 16.22 9.41 -9.86
N ARG A 39 16.15 10.73 -10.12
CA ARG A 39 16.05 11.76 -9.08
C ARG A 39 14.81 11.56 -8.19
N PHE A 40 13.72 11.07 -8.75
CA PHE A 40 12.48 10.83 -8.02
C PHE A 40 12.60 9.65 -7.06
N THR A 41 13.12 8.50 -7.52
CA THR A 41 13.34 7.33 -6.65
C THR A 41 14.35 7.62 -5.55
N GLN A 42 15.40 8.40 -5.84
CA GLN A 42 16.34 8.87 -4.81
C GLN A 42 15.63 9.71 -3.76
N PHE A 43 14.78 10.66 -4.16
CA PHE A 43 13.95 11.45 -3.24
C PHE A 43 13.11 10.57 -2.32
N ILE A 44 12.36 9.58 -2.86
CA ILE A 44 11.57 8.65 -2.03
C ILE A 44 12.47 7.90 -1.03
N LEU A 45 13.59 7.34 -1.49
CA LEU A 45 14.49 6.57 -0.63
C LEU A 45 15.10 7.42 0.49
N GLU A 46 15.43 8.68 0.22
CA GLU A 46 15.90 9.64 1.23
C GLU A 46 14.83 9.93 2.28
N LYS A 47 13.56 10.14 1.87
CA LYS A 47 12.46 10.38 2.80
C LYS A 47 12.19 9.17 3.70
N CYS A 48 12.30 7.97 3.17
CA CYS A 48 12.14 6.74 3.95
C CYS A 48 13.17 6.57 5.08
N VAL A 49 14.30 7.28 5.04
CA VAL A 49 15.27 7.26 6.15
C VAL A 49 14.67 7.81 7.44
N HIS A 50 13.78 8.80 7.33
CA HIS A 50 13.25 9.55 8.48
C HIS A 50 11.92 9.01 9.00
N GLY A 51 11.27 8.07 8.31
CA GLY A 51 9.97 7.56 8.74
C GLY A 51 9.18 6.92 7.61
N THR A 52 7.86 6.80 7.80
CA THR A 52 6.89 6.38 6.77
C THR A 52 6.39 7.62 6.03
N PRO A 53 6.88 7.91 4.81
CA PRO A 53 6.37 9.03 4.04
C PRO A 53 5.03 8.67 3.38
N ILE A 54 4.13 9.66 3.31
CA ILE A 54 2.93 9.63 2.49
C ILE A 54 3.04 10.71 1.42
N PHE A 55 2.80 10.34 0.18
CA PHE A 55 2.89 11.21 -0.98
C PHE A 55 1.49 11.50 -1.54
N LYS A 56 1.21 12.74 -1.87
CA LYS A 56 -0.08 13.19 -2.42
C LYS A 56 0.09 13.73 -3.81
N LEU A 57 -0.73 13.24 -4.74
CA LEU A 57 -0.90 13.76 -6.10
C LEU A 57 -2.35 14.16 -6.36
N GLY A 58 -2.55 15.29 -7.04
CA GLY A 58 -3.88 15.79 -7.40
C GLY A 58 -4.59 16.50 -6.24
N ASN A 59 -5.69 17.18 -6.56
CA ASN A 59 -6.43 18.06 -5.64
C ASN A 59 -7.93 18.04 -5.91
N GLY A 60 -8.54 16.89 -6.19
CA GLY A 60 -9.97 16.85 -6.48
C GLY A 60 -10.61 15.50 -6.22
N GLY A 61 -11.90 15.41 -6.51
CA GLY A 61 -12.67 14.16 -6.56
C GLY A 61 -12.56 13.26 -5.35
N ASN A 62 -12.50 11.97 -5.62
CA ASN A 62 -12.26 10.95 -4.60
C ASN A 62 -10.85 11.06 -4.03
N ARG A 63 -10.69 10.77 -2.75
CA ARG A 63 -9.41 10.64 -2.07
C ARG A 63 -9.10 9.16 -1.88
N ILE A 64 -8.08 8.69 -2.58
CA ILE A 64 -7.75 7.27 -2.71
C ILE A 64 -6.39 7.05 -2.08
N LEU A 65 -6.25 6.05 -1.22
CA LEU A 65 -4.98 5.67 -0.61
C LEU A 65 -4.48 4.35 -1.18
N VAL A 66 -3.23 4.34 -1.63
CA VAL A 66 -2.51 3.18 -2.18
C VAL A 66 -1.35 2.86 -1.23
N ILE A 67 -1.41 1.70 -0.60
CA ILE A 67 -0.43 1.27 0.40
C ILE A 67 0.33 0.05 -0.11
N SER A 68 1.61 -0.02 0.20
CA SER A 68 2.43 -1.23 0.13
C SER A 68 3.50 -1.23 1.23
N GLY A 69 4.11 -2.37 1.50
CA GLY A 69 5.18 -2.48 2.50
C GLY A 69 4.72 -2.49 3.95
N ILE A 70 3.45 -2.83 4.22
CA ILE A 70 3.00 -3.22 5.56
C ILE A 70 3.85 -4.38 6.08
N HIS A 71 4.13 -5.36 5.23
CA HIS A 71 5.18 -6.34 5.46
C HIS A 71 6.44 -5.97 4.66
N GLY A 72 7.55 -5.72 5.36
CA GLY A 72 8.77 -5.23 4.73
C GLY A 72 9.46 -6.23 3.80
N ASN A 73 9.18 -7.53 3.93
CA ASN A 73 9.72 -8.60 3.10
C ASN A 73 8.88 -8.94 1.85
N GLU A 74 7.82 -8.19 1.58
CA GLU A 74 6.95 -8.33 0.40
C GLU A 74 7.31 -7.23 -0.60
N LEU A 75 8.33 -7.48 -1.43
CA LEU A 75 9.06 -6.44 -2.16
C LEU A 75 8.40 -6.00 -3.46
N SER A 76 7.73 -6.91 -4.17
CA SER A 76 7.19 -6.65 -5.50
C SER A 76 6.16 -5.52 -5.54
N PRO A 77 5.16 -5.46 -4.62
CA PRO A 77 4.20 -4.36 -4.60
C PRO A 77 4.83 -3.02 -4.18
N GLN A 78 5.88 -3.03 -3.36
CA GLN A 78 6.59 -1.81 -2.97
C GLN A 78 7.29 -1.17 -4.18
N ILE A 79 7.98 -1.99 -4.98
CA ILE A 79 8.65 -1.55 -6.20
C ILE A 79 7.62 -1.07 -7.24
N ALA A 80 6.54 -1.83 -7.42
CA ALA A 80 5.46 -1.48 -8.35
C ALA A 80 4.77 -0.16 -7.97
N ASN A 81 4.60 0.11 -6.66
CA ASN A 81 4.00 1.35 -6.16
C ASN A 81 4.90 2.56 -6.46
N VAL A 82 6.22 2.46 -6.23
CA VAL A 82 7.18 3.50 -6.63
C VAL A 82 7.13 3.76 -8.14
N LYS A 83 7.11 2.68 -8.95
CA LYS A 83 7.01 2.78 -10.41
C LYS A 83 5.70 3.47 -10.86
N LEU A 84 4.59 3.11 -10.23
CA LEU A 84 3.30 3.74 -10.51
C LEU A 84 3.32 5.23 -10.17
N LEU A 85 3.78 5.58 -8.97
CA LEU A 85 3.86 6.97 -8.52
C LEU A 85 4.74 7.81 -9.46
N ASN A 86 5.91 7.28 -9.89
CA ASN A 86 6.76 7.95 -10.88
C ASN A 86 6.04 8.20 -12.20
N ASN A 87 5.28 7.22 -12.69
CA ASN A 87 4.54 7.32 -13.96
C ASN A 87 3.32 8.27 -13.87
N MET A 88 2.89 8.60 -12.66
CA MET A 88 1.75 9.51 -12.43
C MET A 88 2.16 10.97 -12.19
N LEU A 89 3.44 11.28 -11.98
CA LEU A 89 3.92 12.62 -11.62
C LEU A 89 3.44 13.74 -12.55
N GLU A 90 3.36 13.47 -13.85
CA GLU A 90 2.98 14.48 -14.86
C GLU A 90 1.52 14.36 -15.31
N LYS A 91 0.76 13.39 -14.76
CA LYS A 91 -0.62 13.20 -15.14
C LYS A 91 -1.54 14.25 -14.50
N LYS A 92 -2.43 14.81 -15.30
CA LYS A 92 -3.57 15.57 -14.76
C LYS A 92 -4.59 14.59 -14.19
N MET A 93 -4.97 14.81 -12.96
CA MET A 93 -5.94 13.95 -12.26
C MET A 93 -7.11 14.76 -11.73
N ASN A 94 -8.31 14.19 -11.86
CA ASN A 94 -9.53 14.74 -11.29
C ASN A 94 -9.81 14.23 -9.86
N ASN A 95 -9.00 13.30 -9.38
CA ASN A 95 -9.02 12.72 -8.05
C ASN A 95 -7.75 13.12 -7.28
N THR A 96 -7.74 12.87 -5.97
CA THR A 96 -6.56 12.97 -5.12
C THR A 96 -6.10 11.57 -4.78
N VAL A 97 -4.85 11.24 -5.08
CA VAL A 97 -4.27 9.93 -4.74
C VAL A 97 -3.14 10.11 -3.75
N TYR A 98 -3.22 9.36 -2.66
CA TYR A 98 -2.17 9.25 -1.66
C TYR A 98 -1.44 7.93 -1.83
N PHE A 99 -0.11 7.95 -1.72
CA PHE A 99 0.74 6.78 -1.87
C PHE A 99 1.62 6.58 -0.65
N ILE A 100 1.64 5.36 -0.14
CA ILE A 100 2.59 4.88 0.86
C ILE A 100 3.33 3.68 0.24
N PRO A 101 4.45 3.90 -0.50
CA PRO A 101 5.17 2.78 -1.13
C PRO A 101 5.86 1.86 -0.13
N PHE A 102 6.25 2.39 1.01
CA PHE A 102 6.99 1.70 2.07
C PHE A 102 6.38 2.05 3.42
N ALA A 103 5.37 1.29 3.85
CA ALA A 103 4.69 1.54 5.12
C ALA A 103 5.63 1.33 6.33
N SER A 104 6.57 0.40 6.22
CA SER A 104 7.60 0.18 7.24
C SER A 104 9.01 0.15 6.59
N PRO A 105 9.63 1.32 6.36
CA PRO A 105 10.95 1.41 5.73
C PRO A 105 12.03 0.59 6.44
N LYS A 106 12.01 0.56 7.78
CA LYS A 106 12.96 -0.23 8.58
C LYS A 106 12.79 -1.73 8.35
N SER A 107 11.55 -2.22 8.28
CA SER A 107 11.29 -3.63 7.99
C SER A 107 11.69 -3.99 6.55
N THR A 108 11.44 -3.09 5.60
CA THR A 108 11.88 -3.25 4.21
C THR A 108 13.42 -3.27 4.09
N MET A 109 14.09 -2.38 4.80
CA MET A 109 15.56 -2.35 4.87
C MET A 109 16.13 -3.69 5.32
N ASN A 110 15.51 -4.29 6.35
CA ASN A 110 15.96 -5.55 6.96
C ASN A 110 15.40 -6.79 6.27
N ASN A 111 14.49 -6.64 5.31
CA ASN A 111 13.79 -7.75 4.66
C ASN A 111 12.93 -8.57 5.65
N GLU A 112 12.31 -7.90 6.61
CA GLU A 112 11.52 -8.50 7.69
C GLU A 112 10.02 -8.31 7.46
N ARG A 113 9.21 -9.31 7.85
CA ARG A 113 7.76 -9.21 7.81
C ARG A 113 7.24 -8.18 8.85
N ALA A 114 7.74 -8.31 10.06
CA ALA A 114 7.26 -7.55 11.22
C ALA A 114 8.09 -6.27 11.47
N PHE A 115 7.48 -5.31 12.15
CA PHE A 115 8.17 -4.15 12.71
C PHE A 115 8.27 -4.30 14.23
N ASN A 116 9.48 -4.32 14.77
CA ASN A 116 9.73 -4.53 16.19
C ASN A 116 8.93 -5.73 16.77
N SER A 117 8.97 -6.86 16.09
CA SER A 117 8.23 -8.10 16.41
C SER A 117 6.70 -8.02 16.32
N MET A 118 6.13 -6.92 15.85
CA MET A 118 4.70 -6.75 15.65
C MET A 118 4.34 -6.98 14.18
N ASP A 119 3.38 -7.87 13.90
CA ASP A 119 2.78 -7.99 12.57
C ASP A 119 1.85 -6.79 12.34
N LEU A 120 2.29 -5.88 11.48
CA LEU A 120 1.56 -4.64 11.20
C LEU A 120 0.20 -4.90 10.55
N ASN A 121 0.05 -6.02 9.81
CA ASN A 121 -1.23 -6.41 9.23
C ASN A 121 -2.12 -7.20 10.20
N ARG A 122 -1.86 -7.09 11.51
CA ARG A 122 -2.69 -7.55 12.62
C ARG A 122 -2.81 -6.51 13.72
N SER A 123 -2.26 -5.32 13.52
CA SER A 123 -2.14 -4.29 14.56
C SER A 123 -2.77 -2.94 14.19
N ALA A 124 -3.53 -2.85 13.12
CA ALA A 124 -4.18 -1.60 12.71
C ALA A 124 -5.20 -1.05 13.74
N HIS A 125 -5.68 -1.90 14.66
CA HIS A 125 -6.53 -1.53 15.79
C HIS A 125 -5.74 -1.24 17.08
N ILE A 126 -4.42 -1.42 17.09
CA ILE A 126 -3.55 -1.21 18.25
C ILE A 126 -2.98 0.21 18.18
N ASN A 127 -3.29 1.03 19.16
CA ASN A 127 -2.82 2.41 19.25
C ASN A 127 -1.30 2.51 19.06
N ASP A 128 -0.87 3.53 18.35
CA ASP A 128 0.53 3.87 18.06
C ASP A 128 1.30 2.83 17.22
N SER A 129 0.65 1.76 16.75
CA SER A 129 1.26 0.94 15.69
C SER A 129 1.31 1.73 14.38
N ILE A 130 2.27 1.42 13.50
CA ILE A 130 2.40 2.11 12.20
C ILE A 130 1.10 1.96 11.39
N SER A 131 0.51 0.76 11.38
CA SER A 131 -0.75 0.52 10.69
C SER A 131 -1.93 1.26 11.32
N ASN A 132 -1.95 1.46 12.66
CA ASN A 132 -2.95 2.30 13.31
C ASN A 132 -2.77 3.78 12.94
N LEU A 133 -1.54 4.27 12.87
CA LEU A 133 -1.27 5.63 12.40
C LEU A 133 -1.72 5.83 10.94
N ILE A 134 -1.60 4.80 10.09
CA ILE A 134 -2.17 4.83 8.73
C ILE A 134 -3.70 4.92 8.78
N ILE A 135 -4.37 4.17 9.67
CA ILE A 135 -5.82 4.27 9.85
C ILE A 135 -6.23 5.67 10.31
N GLN A 136 -5.53 6.25 11.28
CA GLN A 136 -5.78 7.63 11.71
C GLN A 136 -5.63 8.62 10.55
N ALA A 137 -4.61 8.41 9.71
CA ALA A 137 -4.40 9.22 8.51
C ALA A 137 -5.56 9.12 7.52
N THR A 138 -6.23 7.97 7.40
CA THR A 138 -7.41 7.85 6.52
C THR A 138 -8.54 8.78 6.94
N ASP A 139 -8.76 8.91 8.24
CA ASP A 139 -9.77 9.81 8.80
C ASP A 139 -9.36 11.29 8.64
N GLU A 140 -8.16 11.65 9.08
CA GLU A 140 -7.68 13.05 9.02
C GLU A 140 -7.58 13.59 7.59
N LEU A 141 -7.19 12.76 6.62
CA LEU A 141 -7.09 13.12 5.20
C LEU A 141 -8.42 12.97 4.46
N GLY A 142 -9.45 12.42 5.10
CA GLY A 142 -10.76 12.16 4.50
C GLY A 142 -10.68 11.18 3.34
N ILE A 143 -9.92 10.09 3.49
CA ILE A 143 -9.76 9.05 2.48
C ILE A 143 -11.09 8.34 2.26
N ASN A 144 -11.46 8.15 1.00
CA ASN A 144 -12.69 7.48 0.62
C ASN A 144 -12.50 6.00 0.29
N PHE A 145 -11.31 5.61 -0.19
CA PHE A 145 -11.02 4.26 -0.67
C PHE A 145 -9.56 3.89 -0.38
N VAL A 146 -9.34 2.62 -0.01
CA VAL A 146 -7.99 2.11 0.30
C VAL A 146 -7.69 0.85 -0.51
N GLY A 147 -6.51 0.81 -1.14
CA GLY A 147 -5.91 -0.40 -1.70
C GLY A 147 -4.62 -0.73 -0.94
N ASP A 148 -4.55 -1.90 -0.32
CA ASP A 148 -3.38 -2.43 0.36
C ASP A 148 -2.76 -3.57 -0.47
N PHE A 149 -1.50 -3.41 -0.88
CA PHE A 149 -0.85 -4.27 -1.87
C PHE A 149 0.27 -5.09 -1.25
N HIS A 150 0.11 -6.40 -1.32
CA HIS A 150 0.93 -7.42 -0.69
C HIS A 150 1.49 -8.42 -1.70
N SER A 151 2.37 -9.29 -1.24
CA SER A 151 2.75 -10.49 -1.96
C SER A 151 2.73 -11.73 -1.07
N THR A 152 2.39 -12.86 -1.67
CA THR A 152 2.28 -14.16 -1.03
C THR A 152 3.21 -15.18 -1.68
N ALA A 153 3.85 -16.04 -0.90
CA ALA A 153 4.65 -17.14 -1.43
C ALA A 153 3.78 -18.39 -1.67
N TYR A 154 4.18 -19.27 -2.60
CA TYR A 154 3.43 -20.48 -2.97
C TYR A 154 2.99 -21.36 -1.79
N ASN A 155 3.80 -21.46 -0.74
CA ASN A 155 3.55 -22.32 0.42
C ASN A 155 3.00 -21.53 1.63
N SER A 156 2.50 -20.32 1.41
CA SER A 156 1.89 -19.48 2.43
C SER A 156 0.37 -19.38 2.25
N ASN A 157 -0.28 -18.63 3.09
CA ASN A 157 -1.69 -18.30 2.97
C ASN A 157 -1.81 -16.82 2.54
N PRO A 158 -2.42 -16.50 1.36
CA PRO A 158 -3.24 -17.37 0.50
C PRO A 158 -2.45 -18.28 -0.48
N GLY A 159 -1.16 -18.07 -0.69
CA GLY A 159 -0.32 -18.88 -1.58
C GLY A 159 -0.69 -18.83 -3.06
N ARG A 160 -1.50 -17.85 -3.46
CA ARG A 160 -1.96 -17.61 -4.82
C ARG A 160 -2.31 -16.14 -5.02
N GLU A 161 -2.29 -15.70 -6.26
CA GLU A 161 -2.73 -14.34 -6.59
C GLU A 161 -4.23 -14.19 -6.37
N CYS A 162 -4.62 -13.15 -5.61
CA CYS A 162 -6.02 -12.90 -5.28
C CYS A 162 -6.25 -11.47 -4.81
N VAL A 163 -7.53 -11.12 -4.65
CA VAL A 163 -7.99 -9.88 -4.01
C VAL A 163 -8.88 -10.24 -2.83
N PHE A 164 -8.51 -9.80 -1.63
CA PHE A 164 -9.33 -9.91 -0.43
C PHE A 164 -10.29 -8.73 -0.32
N SER A 165 -11.50 -9.01 0.19
CA SER A 165 -12.47 -7.96 0.52
C SER A 165 -13.51 -8.47 1.52
N SER A 166 -14.20 -7.53 2.17
CA SER A 166 -15.35 -7.81 3.00
C SER A 166 -16.63 -7.26 2.36
N LYS A 167 -17.79 -7.95 2.52
CA LYS A 167 -19.07 -7.49 1.97
C LYS A 167 -19.79 -6.50 2.88
N SER A 168 -19.50 -6.53 4.18
CA SER A 168 -20.12 -5.70 5.22
C SER A 168 -19.05 -5.25 6.21
N PRO A 169 -19.12 -4.02 6.74
CA PRO A 169 -20.13 -2.99 6.53
C PRO A 169 -19.93 -2.14 5.25
N SER A 170 -18.86 -2.35 4.48
CA SER A 170 -18.50 -1.56 3.29
C SER A 170 -18.66 -2.39 2.00
N PRO A 171 -19.89 -2.53 1.46
CA PRO A 171 -20.17 -3.43 0.33
C PRO A 171 -19.43 -3.03 -0.97
N GLU A 172 -19.04 -1.77 -1.10
CA GLU A 172 -18.27 -1.28 -2.26
C GLU A 172 -16.88 -1.93 -2.35
N SER A 173 -16.31 -2.38 -1.22
CA SER A 173 -15.06 -3.15 -1.20
C SER A 173 -15.17 -4.40 -2.08
N TYR A 174 -16.29 -5.11 -1.98
CA TYR A 174 -16.54 -6.30 -2.78
C TYR A 174 -16.71 -5.98 -4.27
N LEU A 175 -17.32 -4.83 -4.61
CA LEU A 175 -17.43 -4.38 -6.00
C LEU A 175 -16.05 -4.04 -6.60
N ILE A 176 -15.23 -3.30 -5.85
CA ILE A 176 -13.85 -2.96 -6.25
C ILE A 176 -13.02 -4.24 -6.41
N ALA A 177 -13.09 -5.17 -5.45
CA ALA A 177 -12.35 -6.43 -5.52
C ALA A 177 -12.70 -7.26 -6.76
N ASN A 178 -14.00 -7.37 -7.09
CA ASN A 178 -14.44 -8.07 -8.30
C ASN A 178 -13.99 -7.37 -9.58
N TYR A 179 -13.99 -6.04 -9.59
CA TYR A 179 -13.50 -5.28 -10.74
C TYR A 179 -12.01 -5.57 -10.97
N VAL A 180 -11.18 -5.42 -9.93
CA VAL A 180 -9.73 -5.67 -10.01
C VAL A 180 -9.45 -7.13 -10.39
N ALA A 181 -10.06 -8.09 -9.67
CA ALA A 181 -9.82 -9.52 -9.91
C ALA A 181 -10.18 -9.95 -11.33
N ARG A 182 -11.28 -9.43 -11.88
CA ARG A 182 -11.68 -9.70 -13.27
C ARG A 182 -10.69 -9.09 -14.27
N ASP A 183 -10.25 -7.86 -14.03
CA ASP A 183 -9.35 -7.14 -14.93
C ASP A 183 -7.96 -7.79 -15.00
N VAL A 184 -7.43 -8.21 -13.84
CA VAL A 184 -6.10 -8.85 -13.76
C VAL A 184 -6.13 -10.37 -13.93
N GLY A 185 -7.31 -10.99 -13.92
CA GLY A 185 -7.47 -12.44 -14.10
C GLY A 185 -7.05 -13.25 -12.87
N CYS A 186 -7.48 -12.84 -11.65
CA CYS A 186 -7.24 -13.57 -10.42
C CYS A 186 -8.54 -13.84 -9.64
N GLU A 187 -8.44 -14.49 -8.47
CA GLU A 187 -9.59 -14.82 -7.63
C GLU A 187 -9.94 -13.71 -6.64
N VAL A 188 -11.22 -13.62 -6.25
CA VAL A 188 -11.66 -12.85 -5.09
C VAL A 188 -11.82 -13.80 -3.90
N ILE A 189 -11.18 -13.48 -2.78
CA ILE A 189 -11.41 -14.13 -1.48
C ILE A 189 -12.22 -13.13 -0.64
N SER A 190 -13.53 -13.35 -0.53
CA SER A 190 -14.41 -12.44 0.19
C SER A 190 -14.93 -13.01 1.49
N PHE A 191 -15.10 -12.14 2.48
CA PHE A 191 -15.71 -12.44 3.77
C PHE A 191 -17.06 -11.73 3.87
N ASP A 192 -18.01 -12.33 4.57
CA ASP A 192 -19.33 -11.71 4.74
C ASP A 192 -19.25 -10.45 5.61
N CYS A 193 -18.37 -10.46 6.62
CA CYS A 193 -18.15 -9.30 7.50
C CYS A 193 -16.66 -9.05 7.72
N ALA A 194 -16.25 -7.78 7.70
CA ALA A 194 -14.97 -7.35 8.25
C ALA A 194 -14.88 -7.71 9.75
N GLY A 195 -13.67 -7.88 10.26
CA GLY A 195 -13.43 -8.31 11.65
C GLY A 195 -13.59 -9.80 11.89
N SER A 196 -14.00 -10.59 10.88
CA SER A 196 -14.26 -12.02 11.06
C SER A 196 -13.01 -12.89 11.00
N THR A 197 -12.09 -12.62 10.09
CA THR A 197 -10.98 -13.54 9.78
C THR A 197 -9.62 -12.91 10.01
N TYR A 198 -9.29 -11.80 9.34
CA TYR A 198 -7.97 -11.15 9.44
C TYR A 198 -8.02 -9.91 10.33
N LYS A 199 -8.50 -10.09 11.57
CA LYS A 199 -8.65 -9.01 12.54
C LYS A 199 -7.40 -8.17 12.67
N GLY A 200 -7.57 -6.85 12.52
CA GLY A 200 -6.50 -5.88 12.63
C GLY A 200 -5.61 -5.75 11.39
N ALA A 201 -5.98 -6.38 10.26
CA ALA A 201 -5.44 -6.00 8.96
C ALA A 201 -5.89 -4.59 8.59
N VAL A 202 -5.11 -3.89 7.76
CA VAL A 202 -5.43 -2.51 7.34
C VAL A 202 -6.77 -2.50 6.59
N GLU A 203 -6.96 -3.39 5.62
CA GLU A 203 -8.22 -3.55 4.89
C GLU A 203 -9.41 -3.78 5.81
N ASP A 204 -9.25 -4.70 6.76
CA ASP A 204 -10.28 -5.09 7.71
C ASP A 204 -10.74 -3.91 8.59
N VAL A 205 -9.79 -3.16 9.17
CA VAL A 205 -10.08 -2.00 10.02
C VAL A 205 -10.66 -0.83 9.20
N CYS A 206 -10.19 -0.59 7.97
CA CYS A 206 -10.80 0.40 7.09
C CYS A 206 -12.26 0.07 6.80
N ASN A 207 -12.56 -1.19 6.45
CA ASN A 207 -13.95 -1.63 6.19
C ASN A 207 -14.84 -1.49 7.42
N LEU A 208 -14.35 -1.81 8.63
CA LEU A 208 -15.07 -1.61 9.89
C LEU A 208 -15.37 -0.12 10.16
N ASN A 209 -14.49 0.78 9.70
CA ASN A 209 -14.66 2.23 9.77
C ASN A 209 -15.48 2.80 8.58
N HIS A 210 -16.16 1.94 7.82
CA HIS A 210 -16.95 2.34 6.64
C HIS A 210 -16.14 3.00 5.51
N ILE A 211 -14.84 2.70 5.43
CA ILE A 211 -13.97 3.09 4.33
C ILE A 211 -13.76 1.85 3.46
N PRO A 212 -14.33 1.78 2.24
CA PRO A 212 -14.14 0.66 1.34
C PRO A 212 -12.66 0.39 1.08
N ALA A 213 -12.22 -0.82 1.37
CA ALA A 213 -10.83 -1.23 1.27
C ALA A 213 -10.69 -2.65 0.73
N ILE A 214 -9.64 -2.89 -0.05
CA ILE A 214 -9.26 -4.21 -0.57
C ILE A 214 -7.80 -4.49 -0.25
N THR A 215 -7.45 -5.78 -0.12
CA THR A 215 -6.06 -6.24 -0.14
C THR A 215 -5.79 -7.05 -1.41
N CYS A 216 -4.79 -6.64 -2.18
CA CYS A 216 -4.33 -7.38 -3.35
C CYS A 216 -3.08 -8.20 -3.00
N GLU A 217 -3.05 -9.45 -3.41
CA GLU A 217 -1.91 -10.34 -3.24
C GLU A 217 -1.36 -10.77 -4.60
N VAL A 218 -0.07 -10.54 -4.83
CA VAL A 218 0.63 -11.08 -5.99
C VAL A 218 1.50 -12.26 -5.57
N LEU A 219 1.66 -13.25 -6.45
CA LEU A 219 2.51 -14.39 -6.16
C LEU A 219 3.99 -14.00 -6.31
N SER A 220 4.73 -14.00 -5.20
CA SER A 220 6.17 -13.70 -5.15
C SER A 220 6.80 -14.33 -3.91
N PRO A 221 8.03 -14.84 -3.98
CA PRO A 221 8.73 -15.29 -2.77
C PRO A 221 8.91 -14.15 -1.77
N PHE A 222 8.87 -14.45 -0.48
CA PHE A 222 9.22 -13.46 0.54
C PHE A 222 10.73 -13.12 0.48
N ALA A 223 11.05 -11.91 0.86
CA ALA A 223 12.42 -11.40 0.94
C ALA A 223 13.18 -11.35 -0.40
N SER A 224 12.48 -11.55 -1.52
CA SER A 224 13.02 -11.48 -2.87
C SER A 224 11.93 -11.06 -3.85
N VAL A 225 12.27 -10.93 -5.13
CA VAL A 225 11.34 -10.57 -6.20
C VAL A 225 11.19 -11.77 -7.12
N GLY A 226 9.97 -12.26 -7.28
CA GLY A 226 9.63 -13.31 -8.25
C GLY A 226 9.62 -12.77 -9.68
N GLU A 227 9.91 -13.61 -10.65
CA GLU A 227 9.81 -13.25 -12.07
C GLU A 227 8.38 -12.80 -12.42
N GLY A 228 8.25 -11.64 -13.07
CA GLY A 228 6.97 -11.05 -13.45
C GLY A 228 6.10 -10.50 -12.31
N SER A 229 6.52 -10.66 -11.04
CA SER A 229 5.69 -10.27 -9.89
C SER A 229 5.54 -8.74 -9.73
N ILE A 230 6.55 -7.97 -10.15
CA ILE A 230 6.46 -6.49 -10.16
C ILE A 230 5.41 -6.04 -11.18
N GLU A 231 5.43 -6.62 -12.37
CA GLU A 231 4.49 -6.33 -13.45
C GLU A 231 3.06 -6.70 -13.04
N ARG A 232 2.89 -7.84 -12.37
CA ARG A 232 1.60 -8.27 -11.82
C ARG A 232 1.10 -7.33 -10.74
N SER A 233 1.96 -6.93 -9.79
CA SER A 233 1.62 -5.91 -8.78
C SER A 233 1.26 -4.57 -9.42
N TYR A 234 2.02 -4.15 -10.44
CA TYR A 234 1.73 -2.92 -11.17
C TYR A 234 0.37 -2.96 -11.86
N LEU A 235 0.01 -4.12 -12.44
CA LEU A 235 -1.31 -4.32 -13.05
C LEU A 235 -2.44 -4.25 -12.01
N GLN A 236 -2.27 -4.87 -10.82
CA GLN A 236 -3.24 -4.75 -9.72
C GLN A 236 -3.41 -3.31 -9.25
N LEU A 237 -2.30 -2.57 -9.09
CA LEU A 237 -2.30 -1.15 -8.70
C LEU A 237 -3.02 -0.27 -9.72
N THR A 238 -2.72 -0.44 -11.00
CA THR A 238 -3.35 0.33 -12.08
C THR A 238 -4.82 -0.04 -12.26
N SER A 239 -5.17 -1.31 -12.13
CA SER A 239 -6.56 -1.77 -12.17
C SER A 239 -7.38 -1.18 -11.02
N PHE A 240 -6.82 -1.15 -9.79
CA PHE A 240 -7.47 -0.49 -8.65
C PHE A 240 -7.76 0.98 -8.94
N LEU A 241 -6.78 1.74 -9.45
CA LEU A 241 -6.98 3.15 -9.77
C LEU A 241 -7.93 3.36 -10.95
N SER A 242 -7.97 2.44 -11.92
CA SER A 242 -8.86 2.54 -13.08
C SER A 242 -10.34 2.40 -12.72
N TYR A 243 -10.69 1.74 -11.60
CA TYR A 243 -12.05 1.74 -11.06
C TYR A 243 -12.57 3.16 -10.80
N PHE A 244 -11.67 4.09 -10.49
CA PHE A 244 -11.98 5.51 -10.21
C PHE A 244 -11.72 6.43 -11.41
N GLY A 245 -11.45 5.87 -12.59
CA GLY A 245 -11.21 6.63 -13.83
C GLY A 245 -9.81 7.28 -13.91
N LEU A 246 -8.81 6.65 -13.29
CA LEU A 246 -7.41 7.10 -13.27
C LEU A 246 -6.50 6.21 -14.13
#